data_2837d017afe5bb7977d4d9c268f827db
#
_entry.id   2837d017afe5bb7977d4d9c268f827db
#
_cell.length_a   1.000
_cell.length_b   1.000
_cell.length_c   1.000
_cell.angle_alpha   90.00
_cell.angle_beta   90.00
_cell.angle_gamma   90.00
#
_symmetry.space_group_name_H-M   'P 1'
#
loop_
_entity.id
_entity.type
_entity.pdbx_description
1 polymer ?
#
loop_
_entity_poly.entity_id
_entity_poly.type
_entity_poly.pdbx_seq_one_letter_code
_entity_poly.pdbx_strand_id
1 'polypeptide(L)'
;MQILNGSNEAKSPSSISLGISNSYAINPINTNRLYIQSSMSFKSLPGRNNYQYYPDIGFGYKVSKNLALEGSVFNHSFGSFSDQTIRGGVQYYFGSSDTLSWVSSLKKVSYKSVKNFNLNNITIELSKWIKYRQNFFRFGLGSNFYTKDNFLFKQKGQVNFILLSTIIPVSFFQLSFETRMNLDMFFYSFSLLKDFH
;
A
#
# COMPACT_ATOMS: atom_id res chain seq x y z
N MET A 1 -8.84 -11.44 37.06
CA MET A 1 -8.21 -10.22 36.51
C MET A 1 -7.10 -10.60 35.52
N GLN A 2 -7.47 -11.00 34.31
CA GLN A 2 -6.60 -11.44 33.20
C GLN A 2 -7.13 -10.84 31.90
N ILE A 3 -6.87 -9.54 31.65
CA ILE A 3 -7.32 -8.84 30.44
C ILE A 3 -6.11 -8.17 29.72
N LEU A 4 -4.93 -8.74 29.77
CA LEU A 4 -3.75 -8.12 29.14
C LEU A 4 -2.94 -9.01 28.19
N ASN A 5 -3.38 -10.19 27.84
CA ASN A 5 -2.60 -11.09 26.96
C ASN A 5 -3.03 -11.16 25.48
N GLY A 6 -3.99 -10.34 25.05
CA GLY A 6 -4.50 -10.39 23.66
C GLY A 6 -3.75 -9.56 22.62
N SER A 7 -2.78 -8.70 23.00
CA SER A 7 -2.28 -7.65 22.11
C SER A 7 -0.91 -7.90 21.44
N ASN A 8 -0.17 -8.93 21.81
CA ASN A 8 1.22 -9.10 21.40
C ASN A 8 1.45 -9.90 20.10
N GLU A 9 0.54 -10.75 19.69
CA GLU A 9 0.69 -11.55 18.45
C GLU A 9 0.23 -10.83 17.16
N ALA A 10 -0.57 -9.78 17.29
CA ALA A 10 -1.22 -9.15 16.13
C ALA A 10 -0.29 -8.29 15.25
N LYS A 11 0.91 -7.93 15.70
CA LYS A 11 1.82 -7.02 14.99
C LYS A 11 3.12 -7.70 14.56
N SER A 12 3.03 -8.80 13.80
CA SER A 12 4.24 -9.37 13.20
C SER A 12 4.83 -8.37 12.18
N PRO A 13 6.16 -8.28 12.05
CA PRO A 13 6.81 -7.38 11.10
C PRO A 13 6.37 -7.60 9.65
N SER A 14 6.12 -8.85 9.27
CA SER A 14 5.57 -9.24 7.97
C SER A 14 4.17 -8.65 7.74
N SER A 15 3.32 -8.70 8.75
CA SER A 15 1.96 -8.14 8.70
C SER A 15 1.98 -6.62 8.55
N ILE A 16 2.78 -5.91 9.34
CA ILE A 16 2.94 -4.46 9.22
C ILE A 16 3.48 -4.12 7.84
N SER A 17 4.54 -4.81 7.39
CA SER A 17 5.15 -4.60 6.07
C SER A 17 4.12 -4.70 4.94
N LEU A 18 3.24 -5.70 4.96
CA LEU A 18 2.22 -5.87 3.94
C LEU A 18 1.12 -4.78 4.02
N GLY A 19 0.71 -4.41 5.24
CA GLY A 19 -0.32 -3.40 5.46
C GLY A 19 0.06 -1.99 5.05
N ILE A 20 1.34 -1.60 5.23
CA ILE A 20 1.84 -0.26 4.89
C ILE A 20 2.35 -0.14 3.46
N SER A 21 2.37 -1.22 2.69
CA SER A 21 2.95 -1.25 1.35
C SER A 21 1.94 -1.03 0.22
N ASN A 22 0.68 -0.64 0.53
CA ASN A 22 -0.34 -0.40 -0.49
C ASN A 22 0.17 0.52 -1.60
N SER A 23 -0.30 0.32 -2.83
CA SER A 23 0.12 1.09 -3.99
C SER A 23 -0.85 2.21 -4.28
N TYR A 24 -0.32 3.33 -4.75
CA TYR A 24 -1.18 4.31 -5.40
C TYR A 24 -1.69 3.74 -6.72
N ALA A 25 -3.00 3.83 -6.89
CA ALA A 25 -3.65 3.37 -8.09
C ALA A 25 -3.59 4.43 -9.20
N ILE A 26 -2.35 4.86 -9.56
CA ILE A 26 -2.13 5.79 -10.65
C ILE A 26 -2.39 5.05 -11.96
N ASN A 27 -3.47 5.40 -12.63
CA ASN A 27 -3.86 4.75 -13.88
C ASN A 27 -2.93 5.16 -15.02
N PRO A 28 -2.22 4.24 -15.69
CA PRO A 28 -1.33 4.57 -16.79
C PRO A 28 -2.06 5.15 -18.00
N ILE A 29 -3.30 4.78 -18.22
CA ILE A 29 -4.11 5.16 -19.39
C ILE A 29 -4.65 6.60 -19.25
N ASN A 30 -4.76 7.11 -18.03
CA ASN A 30 -5.25 8.46 -17.79
C ASN A 30 -4.18 9.52 -18.14
N THR A 31 -4.57 10.62 -18.77
CA THR A 31 -3.67 11.73 -19.14
C THR A 31 -3.36 12.68 -17.99
N ASN A 32 -4.14 12.66 -16.92
CA ASN A 32 -3.95 13.50 -15.76
C ASN A 32 -2.60 13.25 -15.10
N ARG A 33 -1.99 14.32 -14.58
CA ARG A 33 -0.62 14.26 -14.05
C ARG A 33 -0.56 14.16 -12.52
N LEU A 34 -1.43 14.89 -11.83
CA LEU A 34 -1.43 14.96 -10.38
C LEU A 34 -2.56 14.09 -9.82
N TYR A 35 -2.25 13.30 -8.80
CA TYR A 35 -3.18 12.40 -8.11
C TYR A 35 -3.06 12.63 -6.61
N ILE A 36 -4.19 12.76 -5.94
CA ILE A 36 -4.29 12.75 -4.48
C ILE A 36 -5.10 11.52 -4.10
N GLN A 37 -4.59 10.77 -3.14
CA GLN A 37 -5.24 9.55 -2.65
C GLN A 37 -5.32 9.60 -1.13
N SER A 38 -6.51 9.32 -0.59
CA SER A 38 -6.73 8.93 0.80
C SER A 38 -7.09 7.46 0.83
N SER A 39 -6.43 6.68 1.65
CA SER A 39 -6.66 5.24 1.72
C SER A 39 -6.65 4.70 3.14
N MET A 40 -7.29 3.55 3.32
CA MET A 40 -7.28 2.80 4.56
C MET A 40 -7.13 1.32 4.26
N SER A 41 -6.11 0.69 4.84
CA SER A 41 -5.84 -0.74 4.70
C SER A 41 -6.21 -1.47 5.97
N PHE A 42 -6.87 -2.62 5.81
CA PHE A 42 -7.35 -3.47 6.90
C PHE A 42 -6.75 -4.86 6.76
N LYS A 43 -6.33 -5.44 7.87
CA LYS A 43 -5.98 -6.84 7.94
C LYS A 43 -7.20 -7.67 8.29
N SER A 44 -7.48 -8.70 7.49
CA SER A 44 -8.43 -9.76 7.85
C SER A 44 -7.68 -10.95 8.42
N LEU A 45 -8.03 -11.33 9.64
CA LEU A 45 -7.56 -12.56 10.29
C LEU A 45 -8.78 -13.47 10.48
N PRO A 46 -8.80 -14.67 9.90
CA PRO A 46 -9.84 -15.63 10.18
C PRO A 46 -9.89 -15.96 11.68
N GLY A 47 -11.03 -15.77 12.32
CA GLY A 47 -11.29 -16.19 13.70
C GLY A 47 -10.79 -15.27 14.82
N ARG A 48 -10.32 -14.06 14.56
CA ARG A 48 -9.88 -13.11 15.60
C ARG A 48 -10.47 -11.71 15.36
N ASN A 49 -11.06 -11.11 16.40
CA ASN A 49 -11.63 -9.76 16.39
C ASN A 49 -10.59 -8.60 16.44
N ASN A 50 -9.32 -8.90 16.16
CA ASN A 50 -8.27 -7.88 16.19
C ASN A 50 -8.06 -7.30 14.78
N TYR A 51 -8.76 -6.22 14.48
CA TYR A 51 -8.57 -5.46 13.26
C TYR A 51 -7.32 -4.58 13.37
N GLN A 52 -6.44 -4.69 12.39
CA GLN A 52 -5.35 -3.74 12.18
C GLN A 52 -5.73 -2.88 11.00
N TYR A 53 -5.62 -1.56 11.15
CA TYR A 53 -5.88 -0.62 10.08
C TYR A 53 -4.68 0.33 9.92
N TYR A 54 -4.41 0.68 8.67
CA TYR A 54 -3.32 1.54 8.27
C TYR A 54 -3.89 2.62 7.36
N PRO A 55 -4.23 3.80 7.91
CA PRO A 55 -4.64 4.94 7.11
C PRO A 55 -3.42 5.52 6.39
N ASP A 56 -3.68 6.19 5.28
CA ASP A 56 -2.64 6.77 4.43
C ASP A 56 -3.20 7.91 3.58
N ILE A 57 -2.46 8.99 3.50
CA ILE A 57 -2.76 10.13 2.63
C ILE A 57 -1.51 10.47 1.87
N GLY A 58 -1.64 10.63 0.56
CA GLY A 58 -0.50 11.00 -0.24
C GLY A 58 -0.87 11.42 -1.66
N PHE A 59 0.15 11.56 -2.47
CA PHE A 59 0.05 12.08 -3.82
C PHE A 59 0.86 11.24 -4.79
N GLY A 60 0.49 11.31 -6.04
CA GLY A 60 1.22 10.77 -7.17
C GLY A 60 1.36 11.82 -8.26
N TYR A 61 2.49 11.82 -8.95
CA TYR A 61 2.75 12.72 -10.05
C TYR A 61 3.36 12.00 -11.25
N LYS A 62 2.68 12.06 -12.40
CA LYS A 62 3.22 11.56 -13.67
C LYS A 62 4.23 12.55 -14.25
N VAL A 63 5.50 12.20 -14.16
CA VAL A 63 6.61 12.97 -14.76
C VAL A 63 6.56 12.85 -16.28
N SER A 64 6.24 11.65 -16.77
CA SER A 64 6.10 11.36 -18.20
C SER A 64 4.99 10.32 -18.43
N LYS A 65 4.77 9.94 -19.70
CA LYS A 65 3.85 8.83 -20.02
C LYS A 65 4.27 7.51 -19.35
N ASN A 66 5.57 7.31 -19.16
CA ASN A 66 6.15 6.06 -18.68
C ASN A 66 6.56 6.09 -17.21
N LEU A 67 6.54 7.26 -16.56
CA LEU A 67 7.10 7.41 -15.21
C LEU A 67 6.19 8.23 -14.33
N ALA A 68 5.87 7.70 -13.15
CA ALA A 68 5.23 8.43 -12.07
C ALA A 68 6.00 8.30 -10.76
N LEU A 69 5.94 9.34 -9.96
CA LEU A 69 6.42 9.40 -8.59
C LEU A 69 5.23 9.30 -7.64
N GLU A 70 5.42 8.66 -6.51
CA GLU A 70 4.42 8.60 -5.44
C GLU A 70 5.05 8.93 -4.09
N GLY A 71 4.27 9.56 -3.22
CA GLY A 71 4.69 9.88 -1.86
C GLY A 71 3.53 9.96 -0.92
N SER A 72 3.73 9.55 0.34
CA SER A 72 2.76 9.73 1.40
C SER A 72 3.41 9.92 2.75
N VAL A 73 2.68 10.60 3.61
CA VAL A 73 3.01 10.75 5.02
C VAL A 73 1.72 10.54 5.80
N PHE A 74 1.80 9.70 6.80
CA PHE A 74 0.70 9.52 7.71
C PHE A 74 1.20 9.43 9.15
N ASN A 75 0.48 10.12 10.03
CA ASN A 75 0.69 10.06 11.47
C ASN A 75 -0.62 9.65 12.12
N HIS A 76 -0.61 8.55 12.86
CA HIS A 76 -1.77 8.02 13.56
C HIS A 76 -1.53 8.04 15.06
N SER A 77 -2.30 8.85 15.76
CA SER A 77 -2.24 8.96 17.22
C SER A 77 -3.41 8.20 17.85
N PHE A 78 -3.12 7.27 18.75
CA PHE A 78 -4.10 6.55 19.54
C PHE A 78 -3.78 6.74 21.03
N GLY A 79 -4.50 7.65 21.69
CA GLY A 79 -4.18 8.05 23.05
C GLY A 79 -2.81 8.71 23.15
N SER A 80 -1.94 8.16 24.00
CA SER A 80 -0.54 8.61 24.16
C SER A 80 0.42 8.03 23.12
N PHE A 81 -0.06 7.25 22.14
CA PHE A 81 0.77 6.57 21.14
C PHE A 81 0.57 7.19 19.76
N SER A 82 1.64 7.45 19.06
CA SER A 82 1.60 7.93 17.68
C SER A 82 2.53 7.08 16.81
N ASP A 83 1.96 6.46 15.78
CA ASP A 83 2.70 5.73 14.77
C ASP A 83 2.85 6.63 13.53
N GLN A 84 4.04 6.70 12.97
CA GLN A 84 4.33 7.50 11.78
C GLN A 84 4.75 6.61 10.62
N THR A 85 4.19 6.88 9.45
CA THR A 85 4.57 6.23 8.19
C THR A 85 4.95 7.28 7.18
N ILE A 86 6.10 7.09 6.53
CA ILE A 86 6.56 7.89 5.41
C ILE A 86 6.85 6.94 4.25
N ARG A 87 6.33 7.26 3.07
CA ARG A 87 6.51 6.45 1.88
C ARG A 87 6.94 7.31 0.69
N GLY A 88 7.82 6.77 -0.13
CA GLY A 88 8.17 7.30 -1.44
C GLY A 88 8.40 6.17 -2.42
N GLY A 89 8.06 6.39 -3.68
CA GLY A 89 8.20 5.36 -4.70
C GLY A 89 8.16 5.90 -6.12
N VAL A 90 8.45 5.01 -7.03
CA VAL A 90 8.39 5.24 -8.47
C VAL A 90 7.61 4.12 -9.14
N GLN A 91 6.81 4.48 -10.15
CA GLN A 91 6.08 3.55 -11.01
C GLN A 91 6.55 3.77 -12.44
N TYR A 92 7.00 2.70 -13.09
CA TYR A 92 7.40 2.69 -14.49
C TYR A 92 6.36 1.92 -15.31
N TYR A 93 5.81 2.60 -16.31
CA TYR A 93 4.77 2.07 -17.19
C TYR A 93 5.38 1.62 -18.51
N PHE A 94 5.02 0.42 -18.96
CA PHE A 94 5.50 -0.15 -20.22
C PHE A 94 4.43 -1.05 -20.87
N GLY A 95 4.66 -1.43 -22.11
CA GLY A 95 3.74 -2.25 -22.88
C GLY A 95 3.70 -1.81 -24.35
N SER A 96 2.60 -2.12 -25.04
CA SER A 96 2.38 -1.66 -26.41
C SER A 96 2.26 -0.14 -26.46
N SER A 97 2.67 0.47 -27.57
CA SER A 97 2.71 1.93 -27.77
C SER A 97 1.38 2.63 -27.44
N ASP A 98 0.26 1.94 -27.66
CA ASP A 98 -1.09 2.49 -27.46
C ASP A 98 -1.64 2.21 -26.05
N THR A 99 -1.08 1.24 -25.33
CA THR A 99 -1.55 0.85 -23.98
C THR A 99 -0.38 0.48 -23.08
N LEU A 100 0.07 1.44 -22.29
CA LEU A 100 1.07 1.19 -21.23
C LEU A 100 0.42 0.44 -20.06
N SER A 101 0.01 -0.80 -20.30
CA SER A 101 -0.80 -1.58 -19.35
C SER A 101 0.01 -2.27 -18.26
N TRP A 102 1.31 -2.41 -18.43
CA TRP A 102 2.20 -3.00 -17.43
C TRP A 102 2.82 -1.91 -16.55
N VAL A 103 2.94 -2.21 -15.27
CA VAL A 103 3.54 -1.31 -14.27
C VAL A 103 4.53 -2.09 -13.43
N SER A 104 5.77 -1.62 -13.42
CA SER A 104 6.76 -2.01 -12.42
C SER A 104 6.88 -0.90 -11.41
N SER A 105 6.80 -1.21 -10.12
CA SER A 105 6.95 -0.22 -9.05
C SER A 105 8.02 -0.61 -8.04
N LEU A 106 8.72 0.40 -7.57
CA LEU A 106 9.68 0.32 -6.47
C LEU A 106 9.30 1.36 -5.43
N LYS A 107 9.11 0.92 -4.19
CA LYS A 107 8.71 1.77 -3.06
C LYS A 107 9.58 1.54 -1.85
N LYS A 108 9.87 2.60 -1.14
CA LYS A 108 10.46 2.56 0.20
C LYS A 108 9.46 3.11 1.18
N VAL A 109 9.24 2.38 2.27
CA VAL A 109 8.36 2.77 3.37
C VAL A 109 9.15 2.71 4.67
N SER A 110 9.10 3.79 5.42
CA SER A 110 9.61 3.85 6.79
C SER A 110 8.43 3.99 7.73
N TYR A 111 8.28 3.03 8.63
CA TYR A 111 7.29 3.04 9.70
C TYR A 111 7.99 3.14 11.05
N LYS A 112 7.60 4.11 11.84
CA LYS A 112 8.11 4.35 13.19
C LYS A 112 6.97 4.17 14.18
N SER A 113 7.12 3.22 15.09
CA SER A 113 6.15 2.98 16.15
C SER A 113 6.64 3.55 17.48
N VAL A 114 5.72 4.08 18.26
CA VAL A 114 6.00 4.55 19.62
C VAL A 114 6.44 3.42 20.55
N LYS A 115 6.14 2.16 20.22
CA LYS A 115 6.66 0.98 20.96
C LYS A 115 8.15 0.73 20.69
N ASN A 116 8.92 1.77 20.34
CA ASN A 116 10.37 1.77 20.14
C ASN A 116 10.87 0.77 19.10
N PHE A 117 10.17 0.60 18.00
CA PHE A 117 10.74 -0.09 16.86
C PHE A 117 10.51 0.71 15.55
N ASN A 118 11.47 0.60 14.67
CA ASN A 118 11.39 1.12 13.31
C ASN A 118 11.26 -0.08 12.35
N LEU A 119 10.44 0.08 11.31
CA LEU A 119 10.36 -0.89 10.23
C LEU A 119 10.61 -0.17 8.91
N ASN A 120 11.69 -0.55 8.24
CA ASN A 120 11.99 -0.12 6.88
C ASN A 120 11.60 -1.24 5.92
N ASN A 121 10.84 -0.88 4.91
CA ASN A 121 10.33 -1.80 3.91
C ASN A 121 10.67 -1.31 2.51
N ILE A 122 11.16 -2.20 1.65
CA ILE A 122 11.31 -1.99 0.22
C ILE A 122 10.34 -2.93 -0.47
N THR A 123 9.44 -2.38 -1.29
CA THR A 123 8.47 -3.13 -2.08
C THR A 123 8.86 -3.09 -3.54
N ILE A 124 8.93 -4.25 -4.17
CA ILE A 124 9.02 -4.39 -5.62
C ILE A 124 7.73 -5.06 -6.09
N GLU A 125 7.10 -4.50 -7.11
CA GLU A 125 5.83 -4.98 -7.62
C GLU A 125 5.81 -4.92 -9.14
N LEU A 126 5.25 -5.95 -9.77
CA LEU A 126 4.92 -5.99 -11.18
C LEU A 126 3.43 -6.24 -11.32
N SER A 127 2.74 -5.39 -12.05
CA SER A 127 1.29 -5.48 -12.22
C SER A 127 0.85 -5.14 -13.64
N LYS A 128 -0.34 -5.63 -14.00
CA LYS A 128 -0.97 -5.38 -15.30
C LYS A 128 -2.33 -4.75 -15.09
N TRP A 129 -2.60 -3.66 -15.82
CA TRP A 129 -3.89 -3.01 -15.87
C TRP A 129 -4.72 -3.56 -17.03
N ILE A 130 -6.00 -3.76 -16.77
CA ILE A 130 -7.00 -4.20 -17.75
C ILE A 130 -8.18 -3.23 -17.64
N LYS A 131 -8.56 -2.62 -18.77
CA LYS A 131 -9.76 -1.79 -18.85
C LYS A 131 -10.93 -2.68 -19.28
N TYR A 132 -12.01 -2.64 -18.51
CA TYR A 132 -13.28 -3.28 -18.88
C TYR A 132 -14.43 -2.29 -18.68
N ARG A 133 -15.02 -1.85 -19.78
CA ARG A 133 -16.02 -0.77 -19.80
C ARG A 133 -15.43 0.53 -19.20
N GLN A 134 -16.00 1.02 -18.11
CA GLN A 134 -15.54 2.21 -17.39
C GLN A 134 -14.59 1.88 -16.22
N ASN A 135 -14.51 0.61 -15.84
CA ASN A 135 -13.71 0.16 -14.70
C ASN A 135 -12.31 -0.26 -15.13
N PHE A 136 -11.38 -0.13 -14.20
CA PHE A 136 -10.00 -0.59 -14.38
C PHE A 136 -9.70 -1.65 -13.34
N PHE A 137 -9.11 -2.74 -13.80
CA PHE A 137 -8.67 -3.85 -12.95
C PHE A 137 -7.16 -3.93 -13.01
N ARG A 138 -6.53 -4.24 -11.87
CA ARG A 138 -5.09 -4.44 -11.77
C ARG A 138 -4.80 -5.76 -11.10
N PHE A 139 -3.94 -6.56 -11.72
CA PHE A 139 -3.44 -7.82 -11.21
C PHE A 139 -1.93 -7.73 -11.10
N GLY A 140 -1.36 -8.17 -9.99
CA GLY A 140 0.07 -8.05 -9.79
C GLY A 140 0.64 -9.06 -8.82
N LEU A 141 1.95 -9.12 -8.83
CA LEU A 141 2.79 -9.89 -7.91
C LEU A 141 3.80 -8.92 -7.31
N GLY A 142 4.15 -9.13 -6.07
CA GLY A 142 5.15 -8.29 -5.42
C GLY A 142 5.85 -8.98 -4.26
N SER A 143 6.93 -8.33 -3.85
CA SER A 143 7.72 -8.73 -2.69
C SER A 143 8.03 -7.51 -1.83
N ASN A 144 7.85 -7.68 -0.54
CA ASN A 144 8.28 -6.75 0.49
C ASN A 144 9.53 -7.29 1.17
N PHE A 145 10.59 -6.54 1.14
CA PHE A 145 11.81 -6.79 1.90
C PHE A 145 11.83 -5.85 3.09
N TYR A 146 11.65 -6.36 4.29
CA TYR A 146 11.56 -5.53 5.48
C TYR A 146 12.73 -5.76 6.43
N THR A 147 13.06 -4.70 7.15
CA THR A 147 13.98 -4.71 8.28
C THR A 147 13.28 -4.05 9.45
N LYS A 148 13.05 -4.81 10.51
CA LYS A 148 12.59 -4.31 11.79
C LYS A 148 13.82 -4.06 12.67
N ASP A 149 13.92 -2.86 13.20
CA ASP A 149 15.01 -2.43 14.07
C ASP A 149 14.44 -2.06 15.43
N ASN A 150 14.84 -2.77 16.45
CA ASN A 150 14.57 -2.49 17.86
C ASN A 150 15.89 -2.18 18.55
N PHE A 151 15.80 -1.56 19.72
CA PHE A 151 16.98 -1.22 20.54
C PHE A 151 17.90 -2.43 20.80
N LEU A 152 17.37 -3.65 20.86
CA LEU A 152 18.12 -4.86 21.23
C LEU A 152 18.48 -5.77 20.04
N PHE A 153 17.72 -5.75 18.95
CA PHE A 153 17.95 -6.66 17.81
C PHE A 153 17.36 -6.15 16.50
N LYS A 154 17.93 -6.63 15.42
CA LYS A 154 17.52 -6.33 14.05
C LYS A 154 17.01 -7.60 13.39
N GLN A 155 15.78 -7.56 12.92
CA GLN A 155 15.13 -8.67 12.21
C GLN A 155 14.89 -8.28 10.75
N LYS A 156 15.34 -9.13 9.83
CA LYS A 156 15.06 -8.99 8.39
C LYS A 156 14.11 -10.08 7.95
N GLY A 157 13.32 -9.77 6.93
CA GLY A 157 12.43 -10.77 6.33
C GLY A 157 11.92 -10.32 4.96
N GLN A 158 11.20 -11.24 4.32
CA GLN A 158 10.56 -11.05 3.03
C GLN A 158 9.13 -11.56 3.09
N VAL A 159 8.23 -10.87 2.39
CA VAL A 159 6.84 -11.29 2.20
C VAL A 159 6.50 -11.14 0.72
N ASN A 160 6.19 -12.25 0.07
CA ASN A 160 5.67 -12.26 -1.29
C ASN A 160 4.14 -12.16 -1.24
N PHE A 161 3.56 -11.47 -2.18
CA PHE A 161 2.11 -11.28 -2.24
C PHE A 161 1.58 -11.23 -3.67
N ILE A 162 0.31 -11.58 -3.81
CA ILE A 162 -0.51 -11.33 -4.98
C ILE A 162 -1.32 -10.07 -4.73
N LEU A 163 -1.49 -9.24 -5.75
CA LEU A 163 -2.28 -8.03 -5.73
C LEU A 163 -3.43 -8.13 -6.71
N LEU A 164 -4.62 -7.80 -6.22
CA LEU A 164 -5.82 -7.59 -7.02
C LEU A 164 -6.38 -6.21 -6.68
N SER A 165 -6.69 -5.41 -7.68
CA SER A 165 -7.26 -4.09 -7.44
C SER A 165 -8.27 -3.73 -8.52
N THR A 166 -9.25 -2.91 -8.15
CA THR A 166 -10.19 -2.31 -9.10
C THR A 166 -10.32 -0.82 -8.83
N ILE A 167 -10.47 -0.04 -9.91
CA ILE A 167 -10.81 1.37 -9.83
C ILE A 167 -12.14 1.58 -10.52
N ILE A 168 -13.04 2.24 -9.82
CA ILE A 168 -14.39 2.59 -10.26
C ILE A 168 -14.48 4.12 -10.31
N PRO A 169 -14.58 4.74 -11.49
CA PRO A 169 -14.80 6.18 -11.58
C PRO A 169 -16.22 6.54 -11.10
N VAL A 170 -16.32 7.54 -10.22
CA VAL A 170 -17.58 8.04 -9.67
C VAL A 170 -17.60 9.56 -9.78
N SER A 171 -18.27 10.06 -10.82
CA SER A 171 -18.37 11.52 -11.06
C SER A 171 -16.99 12.22 -11.06
N PHE A 172 -16.67 12.95 -9.99
CA PHE A 172 -15.46 13.78 -9.88
C PHE A 172 -14.32 13.12 -9.07
N PHE A 173 -14.49 11.88 -8.64
CA PHE A 173 -13.48 11.10 -7.92
C PHE A 173 -13.49 9.63 -8.39
N GLN A 174 -12.52 8.86 -7.91
CA GLN A 174 -12.41 7.44 -8.20
C GLN A 174 -12.34 6.66 -6.89
N LEU A 175 -13.05 5.54 -6.83
CA LEU A 175 -12.96 4.58 -5.73
C LEU A 175 -12.03 3.45 -6.16
N SER A 176 -11.08 3.11 -5.31
CA SER A 176 -10.22 1.97 -5.51
C SER A 176 -10.36 0.97 -4.38
N PHE A 177 -10.48 -0.30 -4.74
CA PHE A 177 -10.38 -1.43 -3.84
C PHE A 177 -9.16 -2.24 -4.21
N GLU A 178 -8.33 -2.54 -3.25
CA GLU A 178 -7.13 -3.33 -3.44
C GLU A 178 -7.09 -4.45 -2.42
N THR A 179 -6.77 -5.65 -2.86
CA THR A 179 -6.50 -6.80 -1.99
C THR A 179 -5.08 -7.25 -2.21
N ARG A 180 -4.34 -7.42 -1.12
CA ARG A 180 -3.03 -8.06 -1.09
C ARG A 180 -3.10 -9.29 -0.25
N MET A 181 -2.66 -10.40 -0.81
CA MET A 181 -2.73 -11.69 -0.16
C MET A 181 -1.44 -12.47 -0.31
N ASN A 182 -1.12 -13.22 0.72
CA ASN A 182 -0.19 -14.33 0.68
C ASN A 182 -0.85 -15.55 1.35
N LEU A 183 -0.10 -16.62 1.56
CA LEU A 183 -0.63 -17.86 2.14
C LEU A 183 -1.19 -17.68 3.57
N ASP A 184 -0.69 -16.69 4.32
CA ASP A 184 -0.99 -16.51 5.75
C ASP A 184 -1.87 -15.30 6.05
N MET A 185 -1.97 -14.34 5.12
CA MET A 185 -2.55 -13.03 5.43
C MET A 185 -3.30 -12.45 4.23
N PHE A 186 -4.41 -11.75 4.56
CA PHE A 186 -5.20 -10.96 3.62
C PHE A 186 -5.27 -9.52 4.11
N PHE A 187 -4.96 -8.58 3.23
CA PHE A 187 -5.16 -7.16 3.44
C PHE A 187 -6.11 -6.60 2.40
N TYR A 188 -7.06 -5.83 2.87
CA TYR A 188 -7.99 -5.08 2.03
C TYR A 188 -7.70 -3.61 2.20
N SER A 189 -7.57 -2.90 1.10
CA SER A 189 -7.40 -1.45 1.10
C SER A 189 -8.54 -0.81 0.32
N PHE A 190 -9.09 0.22 0.90
CA PHE A 190 -10.07 1.09 0.28
C PHE A 190 -9.45 2.47 0.08
N SER A 191 -9.61 3.05 -1.10
CA SER A 191 -9.03 4.34 -1.41
C SER A 191 -9.99 5.25 -2.17
N LEU A 192 -9.92 6.52 -1.85
CA LEU A 192 -10.53 7.61 -2.59
C LEU A 192 -9.44 8.36 -3.35
N LEU A 193 -9.59 8.47 -4.67
CA LEU A 193 -8.64 9.15 -5.53
C LEU A 193 -9.29 10.35 -6.20
N LYS A 194 -8.51 11.43 -6.30
CA LYS A 194 -8.81 12.58 -7.14
C LYS A 194 -7.62 12.87 -8.03
N ASP A 195 -7.88 12.99 -9.30
CA ASP A 195 -6.90 13.35 -10.32
C ASP A 195 -7.13 14.76 -10.85
N PHE A 196 -6.04 15.41 -11.24
CA PHE A 196 -6.03 16.78 -11.73
C PHE A 196 -5.19 16.86 -13.01
N HIS A 197 -5.61 17.76 -13.89
CA HIS A 197 -4.88 18.07 -15.14
C HIS A 197 -3.58 18.80 -14.90
#